data_8ebcdb2485478132fd2f3074d22b2fc8
#
_entry.id   8ebcdb2485478132fd2f3074d22b2fc8
#
_cell.length_a   1.000
_cell.length_b   1.000
_cell.length_c   1.000
_cell.angle_alpha   90.00
_cell.angle_beta   90.00
_cell.angle_gamma   90.00
#
_symmetry.space_group_name_H-M   'P 1'
#
loop_
_entity.id
_entity.type
_entity.pdbx_description
1 polymer ?
#
loop_
_entity_poly.entity_id
_entity_poly.type
_entity_poly.pdbx_seq_one_letter_code
_entity_poly.pdbx_strand_id
1 'polypeptide(L)'
;MSLVAQFDKFAVVAKRHTSFVPPDSKDGKPQVYDYVTGIDCVSGSCFSDVSISDDSPVRFEQIEDNTVYDCVFNFSVIKGEKNAQRLSSVKLVQRVGALEIKFDKR
;
A
#
# COMPACT_ATOMS: atom_id res chain seq x y z
N MET A 1 -19.24 -2.21 8.04
CA MET A 1 -18.34 -2.22 6.88
C MET A 1 -17.55 -3.53 6.89
N SER A 2 -17.64 -4.30 5.84
CA SER A 2 -16.94 -5.58 5.74
C SER A 2 -15.57 -5.35 5.09
N LEU A 3 -14.52 -5.92 5.69
CA LEU A 3 -13.19 -5.93 5.11
C LEU A 3 -12.91 -7.29 4.51
N VAL A 4 -12.39 -7.31 3.31
CA VAL A 4 -11.96 -8.52 2.62
C VAL A 4 -10.44 -8.47 2.51
N ALA A 5 -9.78 -9.49 3.03
CA ALA A 5 -8.33 -9.62 2.95
C ALA A 5 -7.95 -10.55 1.81
N GLN A 6 -6.96 -10.15 1.03
CA GLN A 6 -6.45 -10.95 -0.07
C GLN A 6 -4.94 -11.04 0.01
N PHE A 7 -4.42 -12.27 0.08
CA PHE A 7 -2.98 -12.52 0.05
C PHE A 7 -2.45 -12.35 -1.36
N ASP A 8 -1.33 -11.63 -1.47
CA ASP A 8 -0.76 -11.31 -2.78
C ASP A 8 0.72 -10.97 -2.67
N LYS A 9 1.33 -10.63 -3.80
CA LYS A 9 2.70 -10.10 -3.87
C LYS A 9 2.64 -8.71 -4.48
N PHE A 10 3.24 -7.76 -3.79
CA PHE A 10 3.23 -6.34 -4.17
C PHE A 10 4.64 -5.88 -4.48
N ALA A 11 4.86 -5.45 -5.72
CA ALA A 11 6.12 -4.83 -6.13
C ALA A 11 6.04 -3.34 -5.85
N VAL A 12 6.69 -2.90 -4.77
CA VAL A 12 6.72 -1.50 -4.39
C VAL A 12 7.73 -0.76 -5.27
N VAL A 13 7.27 0.23 -6.01
CA VAL A 13 8.16 1.04 -6.87
C VAL A 13 8.50 2.38 -6.23
N ALA A 14 7.67 2.87 -5.34
CA ALA A 14 7.90 4.14 -4.63
C ALA A 14 7.14 4.14 -3.31
N LYS A 15 7.62 4.97 -2.38
CA LYS A 15 6.92 5.24 -1.13
C LYS A 15 6.86 6.74 -0.91
N ARG A 16 5.83 7.17 -0.21
CA ARG A 16 5.62 8.59 0.08
C ARG A 16 5.20 8.77 1.54
N HIS A 17 5.83 9.73 2.18
CA HIS A 17 5.51 10.13 3.54
C HIS A 17 4.98 11.57 3.50
N THR A 18 3.84 11.78 4.11
CA THR A 18 3.27 13.12 4.20
C THR A 18 2.73 13.37 5.61
N SER A 19 2.84 14.60 6.05
CA SER A 19 2.28 15.02 7.34
C SER A 19 1.67 16.41 7.19
N PHE A 20 0.58 16.64 7.91
CA PHE A 20 -0.01 17.96 7.97
C PHE A 20 -0.73 18.15 9.32
N VAL A 21 -0.86 19.42 9.71
CA VAL A 21 -1.60 19.78 10.92
C VAL A 21 -3.00 20.23 10.47
N PRO A 22 -4.07 19.50 10.85
CA PRO A 22 -5.43 19.91 10.50
C PRO A 22 -5.76 21.28 11.09
N PRO A 23 -6.47 22.15 10.34
CA PRO A 23 -6.82 23.48 10.84
C PRO A 23 -7.65 23.48 12.12
N ASP A 24 -8.41 22.42 12.35
CA ASP A 24 -9.26 22.26 13.54
C ASP A 24 -8.60 21.45 14.65
N SER A 25 -7.31 21.13 14.50
CA SER A 25 -6.57 20.38 15.52
C SER A 25 -6.33 21.27 16.75
N LYS A 26 -6.87 20.85 17.88
CA LYS A 26 -6.69 21.58 19.16
C LYS A 26 -5.29 21.40 19.72
N ASP A 27 -4.63 20.30 19.41
CA ASP A 27 -3.33 19.93 19.95
C ASP A 27 -2.17 20.36 19.06
N GLY A 28 -2.44 20.80 17.84
CA GLY A 28 -1.39 21.16 16.89
C GLY A 28 -0.52 19.98 16.47
N LYS A 29 -0.97 18.74 16.73
CA LYS A 29 -0.20 17.55 16.38
C LYS A 29 -0.34 17.24 14.91
N PRO A 30 0.77 16.99 14.20
CA PRO A 30 0.70 16.61 12.79
C PRO A 30 0.11 15.21 12.64
N GLN A 31 -0.73 15.04 11.62
CA GLN A 31 -1.16 13.73 11.18
C GLN A 31 -0.18 13.23 10.12
N VAL A 32 0.27 11.99 10.29
CA VAL A 32 1.29 11.40 9.44
C VAL A 32 0.64 10.29 8.61
N TYR A 33 0.90 10.31 7.32
CA TYR A 33 0.39 9.33 6.38
C TYR A 33 1.53 8.74 5.58
N ASP A 34 1.62 7.42 5.57
CA ASP A 34 2.62 6.67 4.83
C ASP A 34 1.91 5.89 3.72
N TYR A 35 2.39 6.06 2.50
CA TYR A 35 1.80 5.45 1.31
C TYR A 35 2.85 4.71 0.51
N VAL A 36 2.41 3.66 -0.16
CA VAL A 36 3.22 2.94 -1.14
C VAL A 36 2.50 2.91 -2.48
N THR A 37 3.30 2.96 -3.54
CA THR A 37 2.82 2.83 -4.91
C THR A 37 3.50 1.63 -5.53
N GLY A 38 2.76 0.81 -6.22
CA GLY A 38 3.35 -0.37 -6.83
C GLY A 38 2.38 -1.17 -7.67
N ILE A 39 2.79 -2.39 -7.97
CA ILE A 39 2.08 -3.29 -8.88
C ILE A 39 1.77 -4.58 -8.14
N ASP A 40 0.50 -5.00 -8.24
CA ASP A 40 0.10 -6.33 -7.81
C ASP A 40 0.67 -7.35 -8.81
N CYS A 41 1.59 -8.20 -8.34
CA CYS A 41 2.30 -9.15 -9.20
C CYS A 41 1.39 -10.26 -9.74
N VAL A 42 0.25 -10.50 -9.12
CA VAL A 42 -0.69 -11.54 -9.56
C VAL A 42 -1.62 -11.01 -10.64
N SER A 43 -2.24 -9.85 -10.40
CA SER A 43 -3.22 -9.28 -11.35
C SER A 43 -2.61 -8.32 -12.37
N GLY A 44 -1.42 -7.78 -12.09
CA GLY A 44 -0.82 -6.73 -12.91
C GLY A 44 -1.39 -5.34 -12.65
N SER A 45 -2.31 -5.21 -11.71
CA SER A 45 -2.93 -3.93 -11.41
C SER A 45 -1.96 -2.98 -10.71
N CYS A 46 -2.00 -1.72 -11.09
CA CYS A 46 -1.18 -0.68 -10.48
C CYS A 46 -1.99 0.06 -9.43
N PHE A 47 -1.40 0.26 -8.26
CA PHE A 47 -2.03 1.00 -7.18
C PHE A 47 -1.12 2.16 -6.76
N SER A 48 -1.70 3.36 -6.72
CA SER A 48 -0.98 4.56 -6.31
C SER A 48 -1.43 4.99 -4.92
N ASP A 49 -0.47 5.39 -4.09
CA ASP A 49 -0.71 5.96 -2.76
C ASP A 49 -1.63 5.07 -1.91
N VAL A 50 -1.24 3.82 -1.74
CA VAL A 50 -1.96 2.89 -0.89
C VAL A 50 -1.48 3.05 0.55
N SER A 51 -2.41 3.24 1.47
CA SER A 51 -2.08 3.35 2.90
C SER A 51 -1.51 2.05 3.44
N ILE A 52 -0.47 2.17 4.28
CA ILE A 52 0.12 1.02 4.96
C ILE A 52 -0.69 0.74 6.23
N SER A 53 -1.07 -0.52 6.41
CA SER A 53 -1.82 -0.94 7.59
C SER A 53 -0.98 -0.77 8.86
N ASP A 54 -1.60 -0.35 9.96
CA ASP A 54 -0.91 -0.14 11.24
C ASP A 54 -0.28 -1.42 11.80
N ASP A 55 -0.84 -2.57 11.45
CA ASP A 55 -0.34 -3.88 11.89
C ASP A 55 0.65 -4.51 10.91
N SER A 56 1.12 -3.76 9.92
CA SER A 56 2.11 -4.24 8.96
C SER A 56 3.42 -4.60 9.66
N PRO A 57 3.91 -5.87 9.55
CA PRO A 57 5.21 -6.25 10.12
C PRO A 57 6.37 -5.48 9.50
N VAL A 58 6.30 -5.19 8.19
CA VAL A 58 7.28 -4.34 7.51
C VAL A 58 6.83 -2.89 7.68
N ARG A 59 7.63 -2.11 8.39
CA ARG A 59 7.32 -0.70 8.66
C ARG A 59 7.78 0.16 7.50
N PHE A 60 7.22 1.37 7.42
CA PHE A 60 7.51 2.30 6.32
C PHE A 60 9.02 2.53 6.15
N GLU A 61 9.74 2.68 7.24
CA GLU A 61 11.19 2.94 7.22
C GLU A 61 11.99 1.76 6.67
N GLN A 62 11.41 0.57 6.72
CA GLN A 62 12.05 -0.67 6.24
C GLN A 62 11.73 -0.96 4.78
N ILE A 63 10.76 -0.25 4.21
CA ILE A 63 10.34 -0.48 2.82
C ILE A 63 11.39 0.08 1.88
N GLU A 64 11.84 -0.74 0.94
CA GLU A 64 12.78 -0.34 -0.10
C GLU A 64 12.06 -0.19 -1.44
N ASP A 65 12.46 0.81 -2.24
CA ASP A 65 11.93 0.97 -3.58
C ASP A 65 12.38 -0.21 -4.47
N ASN A 66 11.58 -0.53 -5.47
CA ASN A 66 11.85 -1.61 -6.42
C ASN A 66 12.05 -2.96 -5.73
N THR A 67 11.20 -3.25 -4.76
CA THR A 67 11.27 -4.48 -3.97
C THR A 67 9.90 -5.13 -3.93
N VAL A 68 9.88 -6.45 -4.01
CA VAL A 68 8.65 -7.25 -3.94
C VAL A 68 8.45 -7.74 -2.51
N TYR A 69 7.24 -7.59 -2.02
CA TYR A 69 6.83 -8.02 -0.68
C TYR A 69 5.64 -8.96 -0.76
N ASP A 70 5.65 -10.00 0.07
CA ASP A 70 4.42 -10.73 0.38
C ASP A 70 3.52 -9.78 1.16
N CYS A 71 2.27 -9.69 0.77
CA CYS A 71 1.36 -8.72 1.36
C CYS A 71 -0.05 -9.26 1.50
N VAL A 72 -0.84 -8.53 2.28
CA VAL A 72 -2.27 -8.72 2.38
C VAL A 72 -2.92 -7.40 1.98
N PHE A 73 -3.70 -7.40 0.92
CA PHE A 73 -4.52 -6.26 0.55
C PHE A 73 -5.83 -6.31 1.33
N ASN A 74 -6.18 -5.21 1.97
CA ASN A 74 -7.43 -5.05 2.69
C ASN A 74 -8.38 -4.20 1.85
N PHE A 75 -9.48 -4.79 1.42
CA PHE A 75 -10.51 -4.12 0.64
C PHE A 75 -11.72 -3.84 1.52
N SER A 76 -12.29 -2.64 1.38
CA SER A 76 -13.58 -2.33 1.97
C SER A 76 -14.67 -2.46 0.91
N VAL A 77 -15.81 -3.02 1.32
CA VAL A 77 -16.98 -3.13 0.43
C VAL A 77 -17.74 -1.82 0.47
N ILE A 78 -17.99 -1.24 -0.70
CA ILE A 78 -18.74 0.02 -0.81
C ILE A 78 -20.22 -0.29 -0.70
N LYS A 79 -20.86 0.24 0.35
CA LYS A 79 -22.28 0.05 0.60
C LYS A 79 -23.12 0.75 -0.47
N GLY A 80 -24.07 0.02 -1.04
CA GLY A 80 -24.97 0.56 -2.04
C GLY A 80 -24.52 0.34 -3.48
N GLU A 81 -23.29 -0.13 -3.69
CA GLU A 81 -22.79 -0.51 -5.02
C GLU A 81 -22.60 -2.01 -5.06
N LYS A 82 -23.18 -2.66 -6.08
CA LYS A 82 -23.12 -4.11 -6.19
C LYS A 82 -21.69 -4.59 -6.34
N ASN A 83 -21.19 -5.28 -5.32
CA ASN A 83 -19.87 -5.92 -5.30
C ASN A 83 -18.69 -4.97 -5.53
N ALA A 84 -18.89 -3.67 -5.35
CA ALA A 84 -17.81 -2.72 -5.47
C ALA A 84 -16.88 -2.84 -4.25
N GLN A 85 -15.60 -3.00 -4.52
CA GLN A 85 -14.57 -3.08 -3.48
C GLN A 85 -13.55 -1.98 -3.72
N ARG A 86 -13.10 -1.37 -2.64
CA ARG A 86 -12.07 -0.35 -2.69
C ARG A 86 -10.89 -0.80 -1.83
N LEU A 87 -9.68 -0.69 -2.37
CA LEU A 87 -8.48 -0.97 -1.62
C LEU A 87 -8.32 0.06 -0.50
N SER A 88 -8.36 -0.40 0.74
CA SER A 88 -8.26 0.46 1.92
C SER A 88 -6.83 0.60 2.40
N SER A 89 -6.11 -0.52 2.48
CA SER A 89 -4.75 -0.53 2.98
C SER A 89 -4.02 -1.79 2.53
N VAL A 90 -2.71 -1.79 2.69
CA VAL A 90 -1.88 -2.95 2.44
C VAL A 90 -1.05 -3.26 3.68
N LYS A 91 -0.96 -4.53 4.01
CA LYS A 91 -0.10 -5.04 5.06
C LYS A 91 1.06 -5.77 4.40
N LEU A 92 2.27 -5.24 4.56
CA LEU A 92 3.48 -5.85 4.01
C LEU A 92 4.04 -6.84 5.04
N VAL A 93 4.07 -8.12 4.66
CA VAL A 93 4.38 -9.21 5.59
C VAL A 93 5.88 -9.48 5.62
N GLN A 94 6.49 -9.67 4.46
CA GLN A 94 7.92 -9.98 4.37
C GLN A 94 8.48 -9.62 3.00
N ARG A 95 9.76 -9.32 2.96
CA ARG A 95 10.49 -9.08 1.72
C ARG A 95 10.67 -10.40 0.95
N VAL A 96 10.29 -10.40 -0.32
CA VAL A 96 10.51 -11.55 -1.21
C VAL A 96 11.81 -11.39 -1.98
N GLY A 97 12.04 -10.23 -2.58
CA GLY A 97 13.22 -9.97 -3.38
C GLY A 97 13.16 -8.63 -4.07
N ALA A 98 14.21 -8.32 -4.80
CA ALA A 98 14.28 -7.07 -5.56
C ALA A 98 13.50 -7.19 -6.87
N LEU A 99 12.89 -6.07 -7.28
CA LEU A 99 12.25 -5.97 -8.58
C LEU A 99 13.33 -5.59 -9.60
N GLU A 100 13.51 -6.43 -10.61
CA GLU A 100 14.44 -6.18 -11.69
C GLU A 100 13.68 -5.75 -12.93
N ILE A 101 14.00 -4.58 -13.45
CA ILE A 101 13.40 -4.09 -14.69
C ILE A 101 14.47 -4.20 -15.77
N LYS A 102 14.21 -5.04 -16.77
CA LYS A 102 15.11 -5.22 -17.91
C LYS A 102 14.54 -4.52 -19.13
N PHE A 103 15.34 -3.69 -19.73
CA PHE A 103 14.98 -3.01 -20.98
C PHE A 103 15.68 -3.70 -22.14
N ASP A 104 14.88 -4.11 -23.13
CA ASP A 104 15.43 -4.62 -24.38
C ASP A 104 16.03 -3.46 -25.18
N LYS A 105 17.30 -3.53 -25.42
CA LYS A 105 17.97 -2.60 -26.34
C LYS A 105 17.78 -3.10 -27.76
N ARG A 106 17.05 -2.35 -28.51
CA ARG A 106 16.91 -2.62 -29.94
C ARG A 106 17.54 -1.51 -30.74
#